data_b0d9ce9071b4774088e9cdc83bc0ed59
#
_entry.id   b0d9ce9071b4774088e9cdc83bc0ed59
#
_cell.length_a   1.000
_cell.length_b   1.000
_cell.length_c   1.000
_cell.angle_alpha   90.00
_cell.angle_beta   90.00
_cell.angle_gamma   90.00
#
_symmetry.space_group_name_H-M   'P 1'
#
loop_
_entity.id
_entity.type
_entity.pdbx_description
1 polymer ?
#
loop_
_entity_poly.entity_id
_entity_poly.type
_entity_poly.pdbx_seq_one_letter_code
_entity_poly.pdbx_strand_id
1 'polypeptide(L)'
;MGQFNSKNYSIYANFLNKLANDLTNFYYSKLNKTFKISNKLKDKGYDPVTTSDKAFEKFIRSKIKKKFPNHQVIGEEFGHKKSNSDFTWVIDPIDGTRSFVIGNPTWSNLISLNFKGNPILGLANFPVLKKYYINHSDKAAYVVDNGKRKKISVNKKVAFKDVKVSAAFHGWLSLNKQKKNSTNIKIDAISL
;
A
#
# COMPACT_ATOMS: atom_id res chain seq x y z
N MET A 1 13.98 -26.41 -2.80
CA MET A 1 13.20 -25.17 -2.62
C MET A 1 12.46 -24.89 -3.91
N GLY A 2 11.12 -24.98 -3.93
CA GLY A 2 10.33 -24.69 -5.13
C GLY A 2 10.50 -23.23 -5.52
N GLN A 3 11.05 -22.98 -6.71
CA GLN A 3 11.13 -21.64 -7.27
C GLN A 3 9.71 -21.16 -7.62
N PHE A 4 9.38 -19.92 -7.28
CA PHE A 4 8.16 -19.28 -7.74
C PHE A 4 8.24 -19.12 -9.27
N ASN A 5 7.34 -19.82 -9.99
CA ASN A 5 7.39 -19.85 -11.45
C ASN A 5 6.81 -18.55 -12.02
N SER A 6 7.51 -17.94 -12.98
CA SER A 6 7.08 -16.71 -13.67
C SER A 6 5.68 -16.80 -14.33
N LYS A 7 5.25 -17.99 -14.73
CA LYS A 7 3.88 -18.23 -15.26
C LYS A 7 2.79 -17.89 -14.25
N ASN A 8 3.08 -17.98 -12.95
CA ASN A 8 2.10 -17.69 -11.90
C ASN A 8 1.93 -16.20 -11.61
N TYR A 9 2.90 -15.35 -12.00
CA TYR A 9 2.80 -13.89 -11.81
C TYR A 9 1.54 -13.30 -12.46
N SER A 10 1.18 -13.75 -13.66
CA SER A 10 0.04 -13.20 -14.41
C SER A 10 -1.29 -13.40 -13.68
N ILE A 11 -1.48 -14.54 -13.02
CA ILE A 11 -2.73 -14.85 -12.28
C ILE A 11 -2.90 -13.84 -11.13
N TYR A 12 -1.85 -13.63 -10.37
CA TYR A 12 -1.87 -12.72 -9.21
C TYR A 12 -1.89 -11.24 -9.62
N ALA A 13 -1.13 -10.89 -10.66
CA ALA A 13 -1.13 -9.52 -11.19
C ALA A 13 -2.50 -9.14 -11.78
N ASN A 14 -3.16 -10.06 -12.50
CA ASN A 14 -4.50 -9.84 -13.02
C ASN A 14 -5.53 -9.71 -11.89
N PHE A 15 -5.38 -10.51 -10.82
CA PHE A 15 -6.22 -10.37 -9.64
C PHE A 15 -6.04 -9.00 -8.98
N LEU A 16 -4.80 -8.53 -8.78
CA LEU A 16 -4.51 -7.23 -8.19
C LEU A 16 -5.00 -6.07 -9.07
N ASN A 17 -4.85 -6.14 -10.40
CA ASN A 17 -5.41 -5.15 -11.32
C ASN A 17 -6.94 -5.04 -11.18
N LYS A 18 -7.64 -6.20 -11.13
CA LYS A 18 -9.08 -6.21 -10.91
C LYS A 18 -9.43 -5.65 -9.53
N LEU A 19 -8.68 -6.04 -8.50
CA LEU A 19 -8.90 -5.60 -7.13
C LEU A 19 -8.74 -4.09 -6.98
N ALA A 20 -7.77 -3.45 -7.65
CA ALA A 20 -7.59 -2.00 -7.64
C ALA A 20 -8.85 -1.26 -8.14
N ASN A 21 -9.42 -1.72 -9.26
CA ASN A 21 -10.67 -1.16 -9.77
C ASN A 21 -11.85 -1.43 -8.83
N ASP A 22 -11.96 -2.66 -8.29
CA ASP A 22 -13.01 -3.02 -7.34
C ASP A 22 -12.93 -2.15 -6.06
N LEU A 23 -11.72 -1.84 -5.56
CA LEU A 23 -11.50 -0.98 -4.39
C LEU A 23 -11.89 0.47 -4.67
N THR A 24 -11.52 1.01 -5.82
CA THR A 24 -11.92 2.35 -6.24
C THR A 24 -13.45 2.46 -6.35
N ASN A 25 -14.11 1.48 -6.96
CA ASN A 25 -15.55 1.43 -7.05
C ASN A 25 -16.22 1.26 -5.67
N PHE A 26 -15.64 0.47 -4.78
CA PHE A 26 -16.13 0.28 -3.42
C PHE A 26 -16.05 1.58 -2.61
N TYR A 27 -14.96 2.34 -2.72
CA TYR A 27 -14.84 3.67 -2.12
C TYR A 27 -15.98 4.57 -2.55
N TYR A 28 -16.15 4.79 -3.86
CA TYR A 28 -17.15 5.73 -4.36
C TYR A 28 -18.59 5.27 -4.09
N SER A 29 -18.86 3.98 -4.09
CA SER A 29 -20.23 3.47 -3.88
C SER A 29 -20.63 3.35 -2.42
N LYS A 30 -19.67 3.10 -1.50
CA LYS A 30 -19.97 2.74 -0.11
C LYS A 30 -19.30 3.60 0.94
N LEU A 31 -18.07 4.08 0.70
CA LEU A 31 -17.22 4.70 1.72
C LEU A 31 -17.01 6.21 1.52
N ASN A 32 -17.35 6.75 0.37
CA ASN A 32 -17.35 8.21 0.13
C ASN A 32 -18.57 8.87 0.82
N LYS A 33 -18.68 8.67 2.13
CA LYS A 33 -19.77 9.14 2.99
C LYS A 33 -19.24 9.33 4.41
N THR A 34 -20.15 9.58 5.36
CA THR A 34 -19.83 9.69 6.79
C THR A 34 -19.17 8.41 7.34
N PHE A 35 -18.10 8.55 8.06
CA PHE A 35 -17.41 7.45 8.76
C PHE A 35 -17.17 7.83 10.23
N LYS A 36 -17.01 6.82 11.09
CA LYS A 36 -16.66 7.02 12.50
C LYS A 36 -15.14 6.88 12.66
N ILE A 37 -14.57 7.75 13.48
CA ILE A 37 -13.14 7.76 13.81
C ILE A 37 -12.97 7.23 15.23
N SER A 38 -11.97 6.39 15.44
CA SER A 38 -11.49 5.96 16.75
C SER A 38 -9.98 6.18 16.82
N ASN A 39 -9.43 6.31 18.02
CA ASN A 39 -7.98 6.41 18.22
C ASN A 39 -7.44 5.08 18.74
N LYS A 40 -6.43 4.49 18.10
CA LYS A 40 -5.75 3.27 18.54
C LYS A 40 -4.90 3.51 19.79
N LEU A 41 -4.33 4.71 19.93
CA LEU A 41 -3.48 5.12 21.06
C LEU A 41 -4.34 5.89 22.07
N LYS A 42 -4.83 5.22 23.13
CA LYS A 42 -5.78 5.80 24.10
C LYS A 42 -5.29 7.12 24.72
N ASP A 43 -4.01 7.20 25.17
CA ASP A 43 -3.49 8.37 25.90
C ASP A 43 -2.07 8.80 25.48
N LYS A 44 -1.51 8.24 24.41
CA LYS A 44 -0.09 8.44 24.02
C LYS A 44 0.10 9.00 22.61
N GLY A 45 -0.89 9.70 22.08
CA GLY A 45 -0.79 10.26 20.73
C GLY A 45 -2.05 10.05 19.89
N TYR A 46 -1.97 10.42 18.60
CA TYR A 46 -3.06 10.31 17.66
C TYR A 46 -2.73 9.29 16.55
N ASP A 47 -3.37 8.13 16.60
CA ASP A 47 -3.31 7.07 15.60
C ASP A 47 -4.75 6.68 15.20
N PRO A 48 -5.34 7.41 14.24
CA PRO A 48 -6.73 7.23 13.88
C PRO A 48 -6.96 5.92 13.13
N VAL A 49 -8.08 5.28 13.44
CA VAL A 49 -8.69 4.21 12.65
C VAL A 49 -10.14 4.57 12.38
N THR A 50 -10.62 4.29 11.19
CA THR A 50 -11.99 4.56 10.82
C THR A 50 -12.79 3.28 10.57
N THR A 51 -14.11 3.39 10.55
CA THR A 51 -14.97 2.29 10.10
C THR A 51 -14.68 1.89 8.65
N SER A 52 -14.07 2.80 7.88
CA SER A 52 -13.68 2.57 6.49
C SER A 52 -12.48 1.65 6.38
N ASP A 53 -11.48 1.75 7.28
CA ASP A 53 -10.33 0.82 7.33
C ASP A 53 -10.82 -0.62 7.45
N LYS A 54 -11.71 -0.86 8.43
CA LYS A 54 -12.31 -2.19 8.66
C LYS A 54 -13.15 -2.67 7.49
N ALA A 55 -13.89 -1.76 6.84
CA ALA A 55 -14.72 -2.10 5.69
C ALA A 55 -13.86 -2.48 4.47
N PHE A 56 -12.79 -1.73 4.18
CA PHE A 56 -11.84 -2.06 3.12
C PHE A 56 -11.16 -3.40 3.38
N GLU A 57 -10.65 -3.64 4.59
CA GLU A 57 -9.98 -4.90 4.88
C GLU A 57 -10.91 -6.09 4.76
N LYS A 58 -12.15 -6.01 5.25
CA LYS A 58 -13.19 -7.06 5.04
C LYS A 58 -13.44 -7.31 3.56
N PHE A 59 -13.54 -6.24 2.77
CA PHE A 59 -13.75 -6.34 1.33
C PHE A 59 -12.59 -7.06 0.63
N ILE A 60 -11.33 -6.63 0.91
CA ILE A 60 -10.12 -7.24 0.35
C ILE A 60 -10.03 -8.73 0.73
N ARG A 61 -10.22 -9.04 2.02
CA ARG A 61 -10.21 -10.43 2.52
C ARG A 61 -11.25 -11.30 1.83
N SER A 62 -12.45 -10.77 1.57
CA SER A 62 -13.51 -11.51 0.87
C SER A 62 -13.12 -11.86 -0.56
N LYS A 63 -12.47 -10.93 -1.28
CA LYS A 63 -11.98 -11.13 -2.65
C LYS A 63 -10.84 -12.16 -2.69
N ILE A 64 -9.89 -12.07 -1.75
CA ILE A 64 -8.80 -13.02 -1.62
C ILE A 64 -9.35 -14.42 -1.29
N LYS A 65 -10.23 -14.54 -0.29
CA LYS A 65 -10.84 -15.83 0.09
C LYS A 65 -11.57 -16.49 -1.06
N LYS A 66 -12.29 -15.70 -1.87
CA LYS A 66 -13.02 -16.22 -3.02
C LYS A 66 -12.10 -16.80 -4.10
N LYS A 67 -10.94 -16.15 -4.37
CA LYS A 67 -10.04 -16.55 -5.47
C LYS A 67 -8.91 -17.47 -5.00
N PHE A 68 -8.44 -17.30 -3.76
CA PHE A 68 -7.30 -18.00 -3.17
C PHE A 68 -7.65 -18.45 -1.75
N PRO A 69 -8.59 -19.43 -1.58
CA PRO A 69 -9.16 -19.80 -0.27
C PRO A 69 -8.12 -20.30 0.73
N ASN A 70 -7.04 -20.91 0.23
CA ASN A 70 -5.98 -21.52 1.04
C ASN A 70 -4.83 -20.54 1.39
N HIS A 71 -4.79 -19.33 0.81
CA HIS A 71 -3.73 -18.38 1.12
C HIS A 71 -3.88 -17.78 2.52
N GLN A 72 -2.75 -17.48 3.15
CA GLN A 72 -2.69 -16.72 4.38
C GLN A 72 -3.03 -15.25 4.12
N VAL A 73 -3.55 -14.56 5.13
CA VAL A 73 -3.84 -13.13 5.06
C VAL A 73 -3.44 -12.48 6.38
N ILE A 74 -2.58 -11.48 6.31
CA ILE A 74 -2.21 -10.58 7.41
C ILE A 74 -2.80 -9.21 7.07
N GLY A 75 -3.54 -8.62 7.98
CA GLY A 75 -4.07 -7.28 7.82
C GLY A 75 -3.99 -6.51 9.13
N GLU A 76 -4.02 -5.20 9.01
CA GLU A 76 -3.85 -4.28 10.12
C GLU A 76 -5.01 -4.33 11.11
N GLU A 77 -6.26 -4.50 10.62
CA GLU A 77 -7.47 -4.40 11.42
C GLU A 77 -7.96 -5.75 11.96
N PHE A 78 -7.74 -6.85 11.24
CA PHE A 78 -8.22 -8.19 11.62
C PHE A 78 -7.10 -9.22 11.81
N GLY A 79 -5.84 -8.75 11.88
CA GLY A 79 -4.69 -9.58 12.18
C GLY A 79 -4.45 -10.72 11.16
N HIS A 80 -3.90 -11.84 11.65
CA HIS A 80 -3.39 -12.91 10.82
C HIS A 80 -4.37 -14.08 10.71
N LYS A 81 -4.87 -14.37 9.50
CA LYS A 81 -5.53 -15.64 9.16
C LYS A 81 -4.47 -16.61 8.65
N LYS A 82 -4.03 -17.53 9.50
CA LYS A 82 -3.04 -18.58 9.20
C LYS A 82 -3.62 -19.68 8.31
N SER A 83 -2.76 -20.31 7.51
CA SER A 83 -2.98 -21.57 6.78
C SER A 83 -1.63 -22.23 6.50
N ASN A 84 -1.63 -23.42 5.89
CA ASN A 84 -0.40 -24.12 5.47
C ASN A 84 0.13 -23.66 4.11
N SER A 85 -0.29 -22.49 3.62
CA SER A 85 0.16 -21.96 2.33
C SER A 85 1.49 -21.24 2.44
N ASP A 86 2.35 -21.40 1.46
CA ASP A 86 3.56 -20.57 1.28
C ASP A 86 3.23 -19.13 0.86
N PHE A 87 1.98 -18.85 0.42
CA PHE A 87 1.53 -17.54 0.00
C PHE A 87 0.84 -16.81 1.13
N THR A 88 1.25 -15.55 1.35
CA THR A 88 0.66 -14.64 2.34
C THR A 88 0.35 -13.30 1.71
N TRP A 89 -0.89 -12.86 1.80
CA TRP A 89 -1.31 -11.51 1.49
C TRP A 89 -1.10 -10.62 2.71
N VAL A 90 -0.46 -9.48 2.53
CA VAL A 90 -0.30 -8.45 3.56
C VAL A 90 -1.08 -7.23 3.13
N ILE A 91 -1.93 -6.70 4.02
CA ILE A 91 -2.91 -5.66 3.71
C ILE A 91 -2.75 -4.52 4.72
N ASP A 92 -2.57 -3.31 4.20
CA ASP A 92 -2.88 -2.07 4.88
C ASP A 92 -4.09 -1.45 4.15
N PRO A 93 -5.26 -1.42 4.81
CA PRO A 93 -6.50 -1.00 4.15
C PRO A 93 -6.54 0.49 3.81
N ILE A 94 -5.97 1.35 4.65
CA ILE A 94 -5.85 2.80 4.42
C ILE A 94 -4.50 3.28 4.95
N ASP A 95 -3.44 3.15 4.14
CA ASP A 95 -2.19 3.85 4.41
C ASP A 95 -2.41 5.36 4.31
N GLY A 96 -2.02 6.08 5.36
CA GLY A 96 -2.31 7.49 5.47
C GLY A 96 -3.71 7.79 6.01
N THR A 97 -4.18 7.10 7.05
CA THR A 97 -5.50 7.30 7.66
C THR A 97 -5.73 8.75 8.10
N ARG A 98 -4.68 9.48 8.51
CA ARG A 98 -4.77 10.92 8.81
C ARG A 98 -5.17 11.73 7.58
N SER A 99 -4.56 11.45 6.42
CA SER A 99 -4.94 12.07 5.15
C SER A 99 -6.37 11.74 4.77
N PHE A 100 -6.77 10.47 4.95
CA PHE A 100 -8.15 10.03 4.71
C PHE A 100 -9.17 10.83 5.54
N VAL A 101 -8.90 10.99 6.85
CA VAL A 101 -9.79 11.68 7.80
C VAL A 101 -10.02 13.14 7.43
N ILE A 102 -8.98 13.85 6.95
CA ILE A 102 -9.08 15.26 6.55
C ILE A 102 -9.47 15.48 5.09
N GLY A 103 -9.77 14.40 4.35
CA GLY A 103 -10.16 14.49 2.94
C GLY A 103 -8.99 14.72 1.96
N ASN A 104 -7.73 14.60 2.40
CA ASN A 104 -6.58 14.68 1.50
C ASN A 104 -6.54 13.43 0.60
N PRO A 105 -6.38 13.56 -0.74
CA PRO A 105 -6.47 12.44 -1.68
C PRO A 105 -5.25 11.50 -1.69
N THR A 106 -4.23 11.75 -0.87
CA THR A 106 -2.94 11.04 -0.90
C THR A 106 -2.89 9.74 -0.09
N TRP A 107 -4.00 9.29 0.50
CA TRP A 107 -4.09 7.98 1.13
C TRP A 107 -4.20 6.84 0.11
N SER A 108 -3.82 5.63 0.49
CA SER A 108 -3.81 4.47 -0.41
C SER A 108 -4.24 3.17 0.26
N ASN A 109 -4.68 2.19 -0.56
CA ASN A 109 -4.76 0.80 -0.12
C ASN A 109 -3.44 0.13 -0.52
N LEU A 110 -2.70 -0.43 0.43
CA LEU A 110 -1.48 -1.18 0.16
C LEU A 110 -1.73 -2.68 0.30
N ILE A 111 -1.37 -3.44 -0.73
CA ILE A 111 -1.55 -4.89 -0.75
C ILE A 111 -0.30 -5.53 -1.32
N SER A 112 0.29 -6.45 -0.56
CA SER A 112 1.43 -7.25 -0.99
C SER A 112 1.06 -8.73 -1.05
N LEU A 113 1.57 -9.44 -2.04
CA LEU A 113 1.62 -10.90 -2.05
C LEU A 113 3.05 -11.35 -1.76
N ASN A 114 3.22 -12.11 -0.70
CA ASN A 114 4.48 -12.72 -0.32
C ASN A 114 4.47 -14.22 -0.63
N PHE A 115 5.61 -14.75 -1.06
CA PHE A 115 5.86 -16.18 -1.20
C PHE A 115 7.01 -16.57 -0.27
N LYS A 116 6.76 -17.50 0.65
CA LYS A 116 7.74 -17.93 1.69
C LYS A 116 8.37 -16.73 2.42
N GLY A 117 7.54 -15.76 2.80
CA GLY A 117 7.98 -14.56 3.51
C GLY A 117 8.57 -13.44 2.64
N ASN A 118 8.86 -13.68 1.36
CA ASN A 118 9.45 -12.68 0.47
C ASN A 118 8.36 -12.00 -0.38
N PRO A 119 8.29 -10.66 -0.46
CA PRO A 119 7.33 -9.96 -1.29
C PRO A 119 7.64 -10.20 -2.78
N ILE A 120 6.62 -10.62 -3.53
CA ILE A 120 6.73 -10.92 -4.96
C ILE A 120 5.89 -9.98 -5.82
N LEU A 121 4.74 -9.53 -5.32
CA LEU A 121 3.87 -8.56 -5.99
C LEU A 121 3.38 -7.53 -4.98
N GLY A 122 3.18 -6.29 -5.45
CA GLY A 122 2.62 -5.20 -4.68
C GLY A 122 1.66 -4.34 -5.49
N LEU A 123 0.64 -3.84 -4.81
CA LEU A 123 -0.33 -2.87 -5.29
C LEU A 123 -0.38 -1.70 -4.32
N ALA A 124 -0.25 -0.47 -4.84
CA ALA A 124 -0.60 0.76 -4.15
C ALA A 124 -1.73 1.44 -4.93
N ASN A 125 -2.95 1.38 -4.40
CA ASN A 125 -4.14 1.93 -5.03
C ASN A 125 -4.54 3.24 -4.36
N PHE A 126 -4.72 4.30 -5.14
CA PHE A 126 -5.16 5.64 -4.73
C PHE A 126 -6.56 5.89 -5.29
N PRO A 127 -7.62 5.50 -4.57
CA PRO A 127 -9.00 5.55 -5.09
C PRO A 127 -9.43 6.94 -5.53
N VAL A 128 -9.14 7.97 -4.73
CA VAL A 128 -9.53 9.37 -5.01
C VAL A 128 -8.88 9.87 -6.29
N LEU A 129 -7.63 9.49 -6.52
CA LEU A 129 -6.87 9.87 -7.71
C LEU A 129 -7.19 9.00 -8.94
N LYS A 130 -7.99 7.93 -8.79
CA LYS A 130 -8.24 6.90 -9.81
C LYS A 130 -6.95 6.37 -10.43
N LYS A 131 -5.95 6.18 -9.58
CA LYS A 131 -4.59 5.80 -9.95
C LYS A 131 -4.10 4.66 -9.09
N TYR A 132 -3.36 3.73 -9.69
CA TYR A 132 -2.65 2.70 -8.92
C TYR A 132 -1.30 2.35 -9.52
N TYR A 133 -0.42 1.87 -8.66
CA TYR A 133 0.89 1.35 -9.00
C TYR A 133 0.93 -0.14 -8.72
N ILE A 134 1.49 -0.92 -9.64
CA ILE A 134 1.56 -2.38 -9.54
C ILE A 134 2.81 -2.91 -10.22
N ASN A 135 3.50 -3.87 -9.60
CA ASN A 135 4.46 -4.66 -10.33
C ASN A 135 3.80 -5.92 -10.93
N HIS A 136 4.22 -6.32 -12.13
CA HIS A 136 3.77 -7.54 -12.81
C HIS A 136 4.78 -8.67 -12.73
N SER A 137 5.98 -8.35 -12.29
CA SER A 137 7.09 -9.28 -12.03
C SER A 137 8.17 -8.51 -11.26
N ASP A 138 9.27 -9.19 -10.93
CA ASP A 138 10.50 -8.61 -10.41
C ASP A 138 11.14 -7.56 -11.35
N LYS A 139 10.80 -7.58 -12.64
CA LYS A 139 11.41 -6.74 -13.71
C LYS A 139 10.50 -5.67 -14.29
N ALA A 140 9.25 -5.62 -13.90
CA ALA A 140 8.27 -4.73 -14.54
C ALA A 140 7.26 -4.15 -13.55
N ALA A 141 7.25 -2.83 -13.44
CA ALA A 141 6.27 -2.07 -12.69
C ALA A 141 5.52 -1.07 -13.60
N TYR A 142 4.29 -0.79 -13.23
CA TYR A 142 3.39 0.06 -13.99
C TYR A 142 2.63 1.01 -13.09
N VAL A 143 2.32 2.18 -13.63
CA VAL A 143 1.24 3.03 -13.15
C VAL A 143 0.05 2.89 -14.10
N VAL A 144 -1.14 2.80 -13.51
CA VAL A 144 -2.40 2.92 -14.24
C VAL A 144 -3.09 4.17 -13.73
N ASP A 145 -3.34 5.11 -14.63
CA ASP A 145 -3.92 6.42 -14.35
C ASP A 145 -5.17 6.61 -15.21
N ASN A 146 -6.34 6.73 -14.60
CA ASN A 146 -7.62 6.80 -15.29
C ASN A 146 -7.74 5.72 -16.41
N GLY A 147 -7.35 4.48 -16.09
CA GLY A 147 -7.39 3.33 -16.99
C GLY A 147 -6.24 3.25 -18.00
N LYS A 148 -5.40 4.29 -18.14
CA LYS A 148 -4.24 4.29 -19.03
C LYS A 148 -3.02 3.71 -18.32
N ARG A 149 -2.45 2.63 -18.87
CA ARG A 149 -1.29 1.94 -18.31
C ARG A 149 0.02 2.46 -18.90
N LYS A 150 1.00 2.78 -18.04
CA LYS A 150 2.36 3.19 -18.43
C LYS A 150 3.38 2.40 -17.60
N LYS A 151 4.40 1.87 -18.27
CA LYS A 151 5.55 1.26 -17.59
C LYS A 151 6.34 2.33 -16.87
N ILE A 152 6.77 2.03 -15.65
CA ILE A 152 7.60 2.92 -14.82
C ILE A 152 8.94 2.26 -14.50
N SER A 153 9.95 3.09 -14.26
CA SER A 153 11.28 2.66 -13.81
C SER A 153 11.89 3.75 -12.95
N VAL A 154 12.83 3.36 -12.10
CA VAL A 154 13.62 4.31 -11.31
C VAL A 154 14.49 5.19 -12.22
N ASN A 155 14.71 6.44 -11.81
CA ASN A 155 15.63 7.33 -12.50
C ASN A 155 17.09 6.92 -12.17
N LYS A 156 17.77 6.35 -13.16
CA LYS A 156 19.17 5.89 -13.02
C LYS A 156 20.20 7.00 -13.15
N LYS A 157 19.78 8.21 -13.54
CA LYS A 157 20.68 9.36 -13.83
C LYS A 157 20.81 10.35 -12.68
N VAL A 158 20.05 10.18 -11.58
CA VAL A 158 20.13 11.08 -10.43
C VAL A 158 21.29 10.65 -9.55
N ALA A 159 22.27 11.52 -9.38
CA ALA A 159 23.32 11.32 -8.40
C ALA A 159 22.72 11.39 -6.98
N PHE A 160 23.28 10.62 -6.04
CA PHE A 160 22.75 10.57 -4.66
C PHE A 160 22.63 11.96 -4.00
N LYS A 161 23.56 12.87 -4.30
CA LYS A 161 23.56 14.27 -3.83
C LYS A 161 22.35 15.08 -4.31
N ASP A 162 21.72 14.68 -5.41
CA ASP A 162 20.61 15.40 -6.04
C ASP A 162 19.25 14.72 -5.77
N VAL A 163 19.23 13.68 -4.92
CA VAL A 163 17.99 12.99 -4.52
C VAL A 163 17.14 13.89 -3.66
N LYS A 164 15.87 14.06 -4.03
CA LYS A 164 14.85 14.70 -3.20
C LYS A 164 14.10 13.62 -2.43
N VAL A 165 13.97 13.81 -1.12
CA VAL A 165 13.26 12.89 -0.22
C VAL A 165 12.12 13.64 0.42
N SER A 166 10.94 13.05 0.43
CA SER A 166 9.78 13.51 1.21
C SER A 166 9.46 12.47 2.27
N ALA A 167 9.25 12.91 3.51
CA ALA A 167 8.87 12.05 4.62
C ALA A 167 7.75 12.70 5.44
N ALA A 168 6.77 11.90 5.85
CA ALA A 168 5.64 12.36 6.65
C ALA A 168 6.01 12.66 8.12
N PHE A 169 7.14 12.12 8.62
CA PHE A 169 7.58 12.27 10.00
C PHE A 169 9.03 12.73 10.06
N HIS A 170 9.26 13.92 10.59
CA HIS A 170 10.60 14.46 10.83
C HIS A 170 11.42 13.66 11.85
N GLY A 171 10.75 12.94 12.77
CA GLY A 171 11.40 12.19 13.85
C GLY A 171 12.06 10.87 13.43
N TRP A 172 11.88 10.38 12.22
CA TRP A 172 12.52 9.14 11.75
C TRP A 172 14.02 9.32 11.45
N LEU A 173 14.43 10.55 11.17
CA LEU A 173 15.83 10.92 11.08
C LEU A 173 16.18 11.68 12.36
N SER A 174 16.83 11.00 13.33
CA SER A 174 17.34 11.71 14.51
C SER A 174 18.28 12.82 14.08
N LEU A 175 18.27 13.96 14.78
CA LEU A 175 19.14 15.10 14.50
C LEU A 175 20.61 14.72 14.34
N ASN A 176 21.10 13.69 15.07
CA ASN A 176 22.44 13.16 14.95
C ASN A 176 22.68 12.34 13.66
N LYS A 177 21.67 11.60 13.18
CA LYS A 177 21.72 10.95 11.87
C LYS A 177 21.58 11.95 10.73
N GLN A 178 20.77 13.00 10.91
CA GLN A 178 20.69 14.12 9.98
C GLN A 178 22.03 14.83 9.82
N LYS A 179 22.76 15.10 10.92
CA LYS A 179 24.11 15.71 10.88
C LYS A 179 25.15 14.81 10.25
N LYS A 180 25.14 13.50 10.47
CA LYS A 180 26.08 12.56 9.86
C LYS A 180 25.85 12.29 8.38
N ASN A 181 24.58 12.39 7.92
CA ASN A 181 24.22 12.18 6.51
C ASN A 181 24.05 13.50 5.74
N SER A 182 24.21 14.64 6.42
CA SER A 182 23.90 15.97 5.87
C SER A 182 24.92 16.52 4.90
N THR A 183 25.90 15.70 4.49
CA THR A 183 26.82 16.20 3.49
C THR A 183 26.16 16.49 2.16
N ASN A 184 24.94 15.98 1.85
CA ASN A 184 24.33 16.29 0.53
C ASN A 184 22.87 15.86 0.30
N ILE A 185 22.05 15.60 1.31
CA ILE A 185 20.59 15.39 1.10
C ILE A 185 19.84 16.67 1.47
N LYS A 186 19.34 17.40 0.48
CA LYS A 186 18.34 18.45 0.72
C LYS A 186 17.00 17.78 1.03
N ILE A 187 16.58 17.86 2.28
CA ILE A 187 15.23 17.42 2.68
C ILE A 187 14.36 18.66 2.58
N ASP A 188 13.58 18.76 1.52
CA ASP A 188 12.51 19.74 1.43
C ASP A 188 11.33 19.18 2.26
N ALA A 189 11.27 19.58 3.53
CA ALA A 189 10.12 19.32 4.37
C ALA A 189 8.97 20.20 3.87
N ILE A 190 8.03 19.60 3.17
CA ILE A 190 6.73 20.21 2.94
C ILE A 190 5.94 19.97 4.23
N SER A 191 5.92 21.00 5.10
CA SER A 191 4.95 21.06 6.19
C SER A 191 3.58 21.33 5.57
N LEU A 192 2.70 20.35 5.63
CA LEU A 192 1.27 20.53 5.47
C LEU A 192 0.65 20.95 6.81
#